data_0f5e719553a9a233ef8cdf7fc5ab5450
#
_entry.id   0f5e719553a9a233ef8cdf7fc5ab5450
#
_cell.length_a   1.000
_cell.length_b   1.000
_cell.length_c   1.000
_cell.angle_alpha   90.00
_cell.angle_beta   90.00
_cell.angle_gamma   90.00
#
_symmetry.space_group_name_H-M   'P 1'
#
loop_
_entity.id
_entity.type
_entity.pdbx_description
1 polymer ?
#
loop_
_entity_poly.entity_id
_entity_poly.type
_entity_poly.pdbx_seq_one_letter_code
_entity_poly.pdbx_strand_id
1 'polypeptide(L)'
;MPFCSAAEVLSVWMLPGGVQKYLEERGIGFDVGVTKVPLVCQSDLFDLTVGRMDVRPDAAMGYAACLGAEHNNYRDGNYGAGTGASVGKMTGMGTCMKSGIGSYAVQLGDLKVGAIVAVNSLGDIYNWRDGHKVAGMLTPDCKHFVDSEDVVFADYEVVENKFVGNTTIGVVLTNAAFQKTQLCKLAGMAHDGYARSIRPVHTSQTVTAFMPYPLASLPRTRMLSAHWELAL
;
A
#
# COMPACT_ATOMS: atom_id res chain seq x y z
N MET A 1 2.27 1.49 -18.84
CA MET A 1 1.44 0.27 -18.92
C MET A 1 0.84 0.08 -17.54
N PRO A 2 -0.47 -0.01 -17.41
CA PRO A 2 -1.10 -0.29 -16.11
C PRO A 2 -0.85 -1.75 -15.76
N PHE A 3 -0.17 -2.01 -14.67
CA PHE A 3 -0.17 -3.33 -14.05
C PHE A 3 -1.47 -3.46 -13.26
N CYS A 4 -2.44 -4.13 -13.86
CA CYS A 4 -3.59 -4.63 -13.13
C CYS A 4 -3.34 -6.11 -12.90
N SER A 5 -3.26 -6.58 -11.67
CA SER A 5 -3.33 -8.01 -11.40
C SER A 5 -4.78 -8.44 -11.63
N ALA A 6 -4.99 -9.12 -12.72
CA ALA A 6 -6.30 -9.33 -13.35
C ALA A 6 -7.24 -10.29 -12.61
N ALA A 7 -6.91 -10.76 -11.43
CA ALA A 7 -7.66 -11.85 -10.81
C ALA A 7 -8.70 -11.43 -9.77
N GLU A 8 -8.65 -10.23 -9.21
CA GLU A 8 -9.30 -10.09 -7.91
C GLU A 8 -10.45 -9.11 -7.82
N VAL A 9 -10.64 -8.15 -8.72
CA VAL A 9 -11.70 -7.18 -8.45
C VAL A 9 -12.33 -6.58 -9.70
N LEU A 10 -13.19 -7.29 -10.37
CA LEU A 10 -14.06 -6.75 -11.43
C LEU A 10 -14.85 -5.49 -11.02
N SER A 11 -14.99 -5.22 -9.73
CA SER A 11 -15.79 -4.11 -9.21
C SER A 11 -15.00 -2.82 -8.90
N VAL A 12 -13.70 -2.89 -8.65
CA VAL A 12 -12.85 -1.72 -8.36
C VAL A 12 -12.41 -0.98 -9.63
N TRP A 13 -12.61 -1.56 -10.79
CA TRP A 13 -12.33 -0.93 -12.10
C TRP A 13 -13.03 0.41 -12.32
N MET A 14 -14.09 0.68 -11.59
CA MET A 14 -14.85 1.93 -11.70
C MET A 14 -14.22 3.11 -10.95
N LEU A 15 -13.43 2.84 -9.90
CA LEU A 15 -12.81 3.90 -9.08
C LEU A 15 -11.90 4.84 -9.90
N PRO A 16 -11.01 4.34 -10.80
CA PRO A 16 -10.19 5.19 -11.65
C PRO A 16 -11.00 6.10 -12.56
N GLY A 17 -12.18 5.69 -13.01
CA GLY A 17 -13.06 6.53 -13.82
C GLY A 17 -13.46 7.83 -13.13
N GLY A 18 -13.69 7.78 -11.80
CA GLY A 18 -13.94 8.98 -11.01
C GLY A 18 -12.73 9.90 -10.90
N VAL A 19 -11.54 9.31 -10.70
CA VAL A 19 -10.27 10.04 -10.66
C VAL A 19 -9.95 10.64 -12.01
N GLN A 20 -10.13 9.90 -13.10
CA GLN A 20 -9.93 10.38 -14.47
C GLN A 20 -10.84 11.58 -14.78
N LYS A 21 -12.13 11.47 -14.47
CA LYS A 21 -13.09 12.57 -14.65
C LYS A 21 -12.65 13.83 -13.88
N TYR A 22 -12.26 13.67 -12.62
CA TYR A 22 -11.77 14.79 -11.80
C TYR A 22 -10.55 15.47 -12.44
N LEU A 23 -9.60 14.70 -12.96
CA LEU A 23 -8.39 15.23 -13.59
C LEU A 23 -8.68 15.87 -14.95
N GLU A 24 -9.57 15.29 -15.77
CA GLU A 24 -10.01 15.85 -17.04
C GLU A 24 -10.66 17.23 -16.88
N GLU A 25 -11.57 17.37 -15.92
CA GLU A 25 -12.24 18.64 -15.60
C GLU A 25 -11.26 19.75 -15.23
N ARG A 26 -10.06 19.39 -14.76
CA ARG A 26 -8.97 20.33 -14.38
C ARG A 26 -7.87 20.44 -15.43
N GLY A 27 -8.03 19.79 -16.58
CA GLY A 27 -7.04 19.78 -17.65
C GLY A 27 -5.71 19.15 -17.25
N ILE A 28 -5.73 18.18 -16.33
CA ILE A 28 -4.54 17.45 -15.83
C ILE A 28 -4.44 16.12 -16.57
N GLY A 29 -3.32 15.88 -17.24
CA GLY A 29 -3.09 14.64 -18.00
C GLY A 29 -1.91 14.76 -18.94
N PHE A 30 -1.65 13.65 -19.66
CA PHE A 30 -0.68 13.62 -20.74
C PHE A 30 -1.25 14.32 -21.98
N ASP A 31 -0.50 15.29 -22.51
CA ASP A 31 -0.92 16.06 -23.69
C ASP A 31 -0.74 15.21 -24.95
N VAL A 32 -1.84 14.96 -25.65
CA VAL A 32 -1.87 14.23 -26.93
C VAL A 32 -2.16 15.16 -28.11
N GLY A 33 -2.05 16.47 -27.93
CA GLY A 33 -2.23 17.51 -28.93
C GLY A 33 -3.67 17.98 -29.06
N VAL A 34 -4.66 17.11 -29.00
CA VAL A 34 -6.09 17.45 -29.12
C VAL A 34 -6.77 17.58 -27.74
N THR A 35 -6.21 16.93 -26.74
CA THR A 35 -6.69 16.95 -25.35
C THR A 35 -5.61 16.46 -24.41
N LYS A 36 -5.88 16.53 -23.10
CA LYS A 36 -5.06 15.89 -22.07
C LYS A 36 -5.74 14.63 -21.58
N VAL A 37 -5.00 13.51 -21.55
CA VAL A 37 -5.48 12.20 -21.11
C VAL A 37 -4.89 11.89 -19.73
N PRO A 38 -5.71 11.78 -18.68
CA PRO A 38 -5.25 11.38 -17.35
C PRO A 38 -4.71 9.95 -17.37
N LEU A 39 -3.51 9.76 -16.82
CA LEU A 39 -2.90 8.45 -16.62
C LEU A 39 -3.02 8.10 -15.14
N VAL A 40 -3.94 7.22 -14.79
CA VAL A 40 -4.22 6.79 -13.43
C VAL A 40 -3.66 5.40 -13.21
N CYS A 41 -2.73 5.26 -12.26
CA CYS A 41 -2.24 3.97 -11.79
C CYS A 41 -3.11 3.50 -10.63
N GLN A 42 -3.48 2.23 -10.63
CA GLN A 42 -4.29 1.62 -9.58
C GLN A 42 -3.59 0.38 -9.03
N SER A 43 -3.77 0.16 -7.74
CA SER A 43 -3.46 -1.09 -7.06
C SER A 43 -4.51 -1.34 -5.99
N ASP A 44 -4.99 -2.57 -5.89
CA ASP A 44 -6.14 -2.92 -5.07
C ASP A 44 -5.76 -3.86 -3.93
N LEU A 45 -6.46 -3.72 -2.81
CA LEU A 45 -6.45 -4.67 -1.70
C LEU A 45 -7.65 -5.60 -1.81
N PHE A 46 -7.45 -6.86 -1.43
CA PHE A 46 -8.55 -7.77 -1.18
C PHE A 46 -8.88 -7.78 0.32
N ASP A 47 -10.03 -7.23 0.69
CA ASP A 47 -10.48 -7.10 2.08
C ASP A 47 -11.97 -7.44 2.26
N LEU A 48 -12.59 -8.12 1.29
CA LEU A 48 -14.01 -8.46 1.28
C LEU A 48 -14.44 -9.39 2.42
N THR A 49 -13.50 -9.97 3.13
CA THR A 49 -13.75 -10.79 4.33
C THR A 49 -13.97 -9.95 5.59
N VAL A 50 -13.77 -8.62 5.50
CA VAL A 50 -13.93 -7.69 6.61
C VAL A 50 -15.06 -6.71 6.30
N GLY A 51 -16.08 -6.67 7.16
CA GLY A 51 -17.22 -5.79 6.98
C GLY A 51 -18.25 -6.29 5.96
N ARG A 52 -18.59 -5.46 4.97
CA ARG A 52 -19.63 -5.75 3.98
C ARG A 52 -19.03 -6.09 2.62
N MET A 53 -19.21 -7.31 2.15
CA MET A 53 -18.73 -7.79 0.87
C MET A 53 -19.44 -7.19 -0.37
N ASP A 54 -20.59 -6.56 -0.16
CA ASP A 54 -21.39 -5.91 -1.20
C ASP A 54 -21.07 -4.43 -1.41
N VAL A 55 -20.23 -3.84 -0.55
CA VAL A 55 -19.79 -2.43 -0.65
C VAL A 55 -18.36 -2.40 -1.20
N ARG A 56 -18.18 -1.73 -2.33
CA ARG A 56 -16.89 -1.62 -3.03
C ARG A 56 -16.66 -0.20 -3.52
N PRO A 57 -15.41 0.22 -3.65
CA PRO A 57 -15.09 1.52 -4.23
C PRO A 57 -15.62 1.66 -5.67
N ASP A 58 -16.25 2.79 -5.94
CA ASP A 58 -16.82 3.14 -7.23
C ASP A 58 -16.27 4.48 -7.78
N ALA A 59 -16.74 4.91 -8.95
CA ALA A 59 -16.32 6.16 -9.57
C ALA A 59 -16.70 7.40 -8.73
N ALA A 60 -17.85 7.37 -8.04
CA ALA A 60 -18.27 8.47 -7.18
C ALA A 60 -17.31 8.61 -5.98
N MET A 61 -16.90 7.49 -5.40
CA MET A 61 -15.89 7.44 -4.35
C MET A 61 -14.54 7.98 -4.81
N GLY A 62 -14.07 7.56 -6.01
CA GLY A 62 -12.82 8.06 -6.59
C GLY A 62 -12.83 9.57 -6.80
N TYR A 63 -13.92 10.11 -7.33
CA TYR A 63 -14.09 11.55 -7.51
C TYR A 63 -14.11 12.29 -6.17
N ALA A 64 -14.88 11.79 -5.19
CA ALA A 64 -14.97 12.39 -3.85
C ALA A 64 -13.63 12.36 -3.11
N ALA A 65 -12.83 11.29 -3.29
CA ALA A 65 -11.48 11.22 -2.71
C ALA A 65 -10.56 12.30 -3.26
N CYS A 66 -10.64 12.62 -4.55
CA CYS A 66 -9.90 13.72 -5.15
C CYS A 66 -10.31 15.08 -4.59
N LEU A 67 -11.61 15.32 -4.43
CA LEU A 67 -12.11 16.54 -3.76
C LEU A 67 -11.63 16.64 -2.31
N GLY A 68 -11.64 15.53 -1.57
CA GLY A 68 -11.10 15.47 -0.21
C GLY A 68 -9.62 15.79 -0.14
N ALA A 69 -8.84 15.37 -1.14
CA ALA A 69 -7.42 15.64 -1.21
C ALA A 69 -7.08 17.14 -1.40
N GLU A 70 -7.94 17.92 -2.08
CA GLU A 70 -7.76 19.38 -2.20
C GLU A 70 -7.72 20.08 -0.83
N HIS A 71 -8.42 19.53 0.14
CA HIS A 71 -8.54 20.08 1.49
C HIS A 71 -7.62 19.37 2.50
N ASN A 72 -6.65 18.56 2.04
CA ASN A 72 -5.77 17.77 2.89
C ASN A 72 -6.53 16.93 3.94
N ASN A 73 -7.65 16.33 3.54
CA ASN A 73 -8.50 15.51 4.40
C ASN A 73 -8.03 14.04 4.47
N TYR A 74 -6.72 13.85 4.61
CA TYR A 74 -6.11 12.54 4.80
C TYR A 74 -6.14 12.12 6.27
N ARG A 75 -6.35 10.81 6.51
CA ARG A 75 -6.34 10.21 7.86
C ARG A 75 -5.70 8.84 7.83
N ASP A 76 -4.89 8.56 8.84
CA ASP A 76 -4.37 7.22 9.11
C ASP A 76 -5.42 6.33 9.79
N GLY A 77 -5.23 5.02 9.72
CA GLY A 77 -6.07 4.02 10.36
C GLY A 77 -7.09 3.37 9.43
N ASN A 78 -8.34 3.26 9.86
CA ASN A 78 -9.40 2.54 9.14
C ASN A 78 -10.09 3.42 8.08
N TYR A 79 -9.31 4.09 7.26
CA TYR A 79 -9.81 4.97 6.19
C TYR A 79 -9.33 4.49 4.83
N GLY A 80 -10.12 4.77 3.78
CA GLY A 80 -9.78 4.40 2.40
C GLY A 80 -9.35 2.94 2.28
N ALA A 81 -8.19 2.68 1.69
CA ALA A 81 -7.62 1.34 1.55
C ALA A 81 -7.32 0.64 2.89
N GLY A 82 -7.30 1.35 4.01
CA GLY A 82 -7.13 0.77 5.34
C GLY A 82 -8.42 0.21 5.96
N THR A 83 -9.58 0.44 5.36
CA THR A 83 -10.89 0.12 5.95
C THR A 83 -11.05 -1.36 6.30
N GLY A 84 -10.72 -2.26 5.40
CA GLY A 84 -10.80 -3.72 5.61
C GLY A 84 -9.46 -4.40 5.86
N ALA A 85 -8.35 -3.65 5.84
CA ALA A 85 -7.02 -4.20 5.98
C ALA A 85 -6.81 -4.97 7.31
N SER A 86 -6.13 -6.11 7.26
CA SER A 86 -5.83 -6.99 8.39
C SER A 86 -4.45 -7.62 8.27
N VAL A 87 -3.88 -8.09 9.39
CA VAL A 87 -2.53 -8.68 9.47
C VAL A 87 -2.52 -9.95 10.32
N GLY A 88 -1.50 -10.79 10.16
CA GLY A 88 -1.37 -12.03 10.93
C GLY A 88 -2.42 -13.07 10.55
N LYS A 89 -2.55 -13.37 9.24
CA LYS A 89 -3.61 -14.22 8.69
C LYS A 89 -3.17 -15.66 8.41
N MET A 90 -2.04 -16.10 8.97
CA MET A 90 -1.46 -17.41 8.65
C MET A 90 -2.42 -18.57 8.94
N THR A 91 -3.18 -18.50 10.02
CA THR A 91 -4.21 -19.49 10.38
C THR A 91 -5.63 -19.04 10.01
N GLY A 92 -5.76 -18.00 9.20
CA GLY A 92 -7.04 -17.48 8.72
C GLY A 92 -7.53 -16.23 9.46
N MET A 93 -8.77 -15.83 9.16
CA MET A 93 -9.35 -14.56 9.64
C MET A 93 -9.73 -14.58 11.13
N GLY A 94 -9.87 -15.76 11.75
CA GLY A 94 -10.31 -15.86 13.14
C GLY A 94 -9.28 -15.40 14.17
N THR A 95 -8.02 -15.35 13.78
CA THR A 95 -6.87 -15.01 14.64
C THR A 95 -6.14 -13.76 14.19
N CYS A 96 -6.58 -13.12 13.10
CA CYS A 96 -5.96 -11.93 12.57
C CYS A 96 -6.28 -10.68 13.40
N MET A 97 -5.44 -9.66 13.26
CA MET A 97 -5.73 -8.33 13.80
C MET A 97 -6.15 -7.35 12.72
N LYS A 98 -7.01 -6.41 13.08
CA LYS A 98 -7.34 -5.27 12.24
C LYS A 98 -6.11 -4.39 12.08
N SER A 99 -5.84 -4.01 10.83
CA SER A 99 -4.78 -3.10 10.44
C SER A 99 -5.37 -1.82 9.83
N GLY A 100 -4.63 -1.13 8.98
CA GLY A 100 -5.06 0.14 8.41
C GLY A 100 -4.13 0.67 7.34
N ILE A 101 -4.32 1.95 7.05
CA ILE A 101 -3.40 2.77 6.27
C ILE A 101 -2.59 3.65 7.22
N GLY A 102 -1.31 3.83 6.93
CA GLY A 102 -0.43 4.71 7.69
C GLY A 102 0.39 5.59 6.77
N SER A 103 0.83 6.73 7.30
CA SER A 103 1.69 7.66 6.60
C SER A 103 2.84 8.13 7.47
N TYR A 104 3.96 8.41 6.81
CA TYR A 104 5.11 9.03 7.46
C TYR A 104 5.87 9.89 6.47
N ALA A 105 6.42 11.00 6.93
CA ALA A 105 7.20 11.89 6.08
C ALA A 105 8.42 12.42 6.82
N VAL A 106 9.50 12.63 6.07
CA VAL A 106 10.76 13.21 6.55
C VAL A 106 11.19 14.34 5.63
N GLN A 107 11.90 15.30 6.20
CA GLN A 107 12.52 16.37 5.47
C GLN A 107 14.00 16.49 5.85
N LEU A 108 14.87 16.55 4.85
CA LEU A 108 16.31 16.78 5.01
C LEU A 108 16.73 17.95 4.13
N GLY A 109 16.91 19.12 4.72
CA GLY A 109 17.08 20.36 3.96
C GLY A 109 15.86 20.61 3.09
N ASP A 110 16.05 20.78 1.78
CA ASP A 110 14.96 20.98 0.82
C ASP A 110 14.32 19.67 0.36
N LEU A 111 14.96 18.51 0.58
CA LEU A 111 14.44 17.22 0.20
C LEU A 111 13.32 16.77 1.13
N LYS A 112 12.19 16.42 0.55
CA LYS A 112 11.05 15.83 1.25
C LYS A 112 10.76 14.45 0.70
N VAL A 113 10.53 13.51 1.61
CA VAL A 113 10.12 12.14 1.28
C VAL A 113 8.97 11.77 2.19
N GLY A 114 7.92 11.21 1.61
CA GLY A 114 6.79 10.68 2.34
C GLY A 114 6.43 9.30 1.83
N ALA A 115 5.84 8.50 2.68
CA ALA A 115 5.25 7.22 2.33
C ALA A 115 3.84 7.13 2.89
N ILE A 116 2.95 6.50 2.13
CA ILE A 116 1.61 6.10 2.54
C ILE A 116 1.49 4.62 2.24
N VAL A 117 1.14 3.81 3.24
CA VAL A 117 1.10 2.35 3.12
C VAL A 117 -0.21 1.82 3.68
N ALA A 118 -0.93 1.03 2.88
CA ALA A 118 -2.06 0.23 3.34
C ALA A 118 -1.59 -1.20 3.58
N VAL A 119 -1.69 -1.66 4.83
CA VAL A 119 -1.08 -2.91 5.29
C VAL A 119 -2.15 -3.98 5.47
N ASN A 120 -2.26 -4.88 4.50
CA ASN A 120 -3.14 -6.05 4.53
C ASN A 120 -2.32 -7.34 4.36
N SER A 121 -1.31 -7.52 5.22
CA SER A 121 -0.30 -8.57 5.08
C SER A 121 -0.76 -9.93 5.62
N LEU A 122 -0.13 -11.00 5.11
CA LEU A 122 -0.21 -12.34 5.70
C LEU A 122 0.52 -12.38 7.04
N GLY A 123 1.74 -11.83 7.06
CA GLY A 123 2.62 -11.82 8.21
C GLY A 123 2.25 -10.80 9.28
N ASP A 124 3.00 -10.88 10.35
CA ASP A 124 2.92 -10.02 11.53
C ASP A 124 3.71 -8.72 11.34
N ILE A 125 3.39 -7.70 12.12
CA ILE A 125 4.02 -6.39 12.07
C ILE A 125 4.94 -6.20 13.28
N TYR A 126 6.16 -5.81 12.98
CA TYR A 126 7.21 -5.57 13.98
C TYR A 126 7.71 -4.13 13.89
N ASN A 127 8.04 -3.56 15.04
CA ASN A 127 8.80 -2.34 15.09
C ASN A 127 10.25 -2.64 14.65
N TRP A 128 10.67 -2.08 13.54
CA TRP A 128 11.99 -2.33 12.98
C TRP A 128 13.16 -1.86 13.85
N ARG A 129 12.92 -0.96 14.82
CA ARG A 129 13.96 -0.39 15.68
C ARG A 129 14.34 -1.29 16.84
N ASP A 130 13.38 -1.97 17.44
CA ASP A 130 13.57 -2.79 18.64
C ASP A 130 13.08 -4.24 18.46
N GLY A 131 12.43 -4.52 17.33
CA GLY A 131 12.00 -5.86 16.97
C GLY A 131 10.77 -6.36 17.73
N HIS A 132 10.09 -5.53 18.54
CA HIS A 132 8.87 -5.98 19.21
C HIS A 132 7.70 -6.09 18.24
N LYS A 133 6.83 -7.07 18.43
CA LYS A 133 5.62 -7.26 17.65
C LYS A 133 4.58 -6.19 18.00
N VAL A 134 4.12 -5.44 16.98
CA VAL A 134 3.13 -4.38 17.12
C VAL A 134 1.73 -4.89 16.86
N ALA A 135 1.58 -5.75 15.83
CA ALA A 135 0.31 -6.35 15.46
C ALA A 135 0.57 -7.68 14.73
N GLY A 136 -0.39 -8.57 14.69
CA GLY A 136 -0.22 -9.83 13.99
C GLY A 136 -1.17 -10.90 14.46
N MET A 137 -0.78 -12.14 14.25
CA MET A 137 -1.57 -13.29 14.59
C MET A 137 -1.75 -13.42 16.11
N LEU A 138 -2.95 -13.77 16.52
CA LEU A 138 -3.34 -13.98 17.91
C LEU A 138 -3.61 -15.47 18.18
N THR A 139 -3.59 -15.82 19.46
CA THR A 139 -4.14 -17.08 19.94
C THR A 139 -5.64 -17.18 19.64
N PRO A 140 -6.24 -18.39 19.58
CA PRO A 140 -7.68 -18.54 19.32
C PRO A 140 -8.61 -17.78 20.28
N ASP A 141 -8.14 -17.48 21.49
CA ASP A 141 -8.85 -16.65 22.48
C ASP A 141 -8.60 -15.12 22.28
N CYS A 142 -7.83 -14.75 21.27
CA CYS A 142 -7.46 -13.37 20.91
C CYS A 142 -6.75 -12.57 22.02
N LYS A 143 -6.05 -13.25 22.95
CA LYS A 143 -5.42 -12.56 24.10
C LYS A 143 -3.91 -12.39 23.97
N HIS A 144 -3.25 -13.25 23.21
CA HIS A 144 -1.80 -13.27 23.12
C HIS A 144 -1.35 -13.31 21.67
N PHE A 145 -0.17 -12.76 21.40
CA PHE A 145 0.47 -12.91 20.10
C PHE A 145 0.99 -14.33 19.91
N VAL A 146 0.83 -14.83 18.68
CA VAL A 146 1.48 -16.03 18.16
C VAL A 146 2.38 -15.62 17.02
N ASP A 147 3.54 -16.24 16.87
CA ASP A 147 4.44 -15.91 15.78
C ASP A 147 4.02 -16.61 14.48
N SER A 148 3.77 -15.83 13.44
CA SER A 148 3.38 -16.37 12.14
C SER A 148 4.47 -17.24 11.50
N GLU A 149 5.76 -16.94 11.76
CA GLU A 149 6.88 -17.75 11.24
C GLU A 149 6.94 -19.10 11.93
N ASP A 150 6.70 -19.18 13.25
CA ASP A 150 6.67 -20.44 14.00
C ASP A 150 5.58 -21.38 13.47
N VAL A 151 4.42 -20.84 13.08
CA VAL A 151 3.34 -21.62 12.50
C VAL A 151 3.73 -22.17 11.13
N VAL A 152 4.41 -21.39 10.29
CA VAL A 152 4.91 -21.87 9.00
C VAL A 152 5.89 -23.02 9.17
N PHE A 153 6.78 -22.94 10.16
CA PHE A 153 7.77 -24.00 10.41
C PHE A 153 7.15 -25.26 11.02
N ALA A 154 6.08 -25.10 11.81
CA ALA A 154 5.42 -26.25 12.45
C ALA A 154 4.51 -27.04 11.50
N ASP A 155 3.95 -26.41 10.47
CA ASP A 155 2.89 -27.00 9.64
C ASP A 155 3.06 -26.62 8.16
N TYR A 156 4.22 -26.97 7.59
CA TYR A 156 4.51 -26.67 6.19
C TYR A 156 3.67 -27.48 5.18
N GLU A 157 3.04 -28.60 5.62
CA GLU A 157 2.22 -29.46 4.76
C GLU A 157 0.81 -28.92 4.50
N VAL A 158 0.31 -27.97 5.29
CA VAL A 158 -1.09 -27.52 5.26
C VAL A 158 -1.27 -26.22 4.46
N VAL A 159 -0.43 -25.92 3.53
CA VAL A 159 -0.73 -24.83 2.58
C VAL A 159 -1.66 -25.38 1.48
N GLU A 160 -2.84 -25.84 1.85
CA GLU A 160 -3.94 -25.87 0.91
C GLU A 160 -4.13 -24.45 0.36
N ASN A 161 -4.29 -24.37 -0.93
CA ASN A 161 -4.45 -23.18 -1.76
C ASN A 161 -5.66 -22.34 -1.31
N LYS A 162 -5.61 -21.80 -0.08
CA LYS A 162 -6.58 -20.87 0.43
C LYS A 162 -6.31 -19.56 -0.27
N PHE A 163 -7.21 -19.16 -1.16
CA PHE A 163 -7.25 -17.82 -1.70
C PHE A 163 -7.33 -16.85 -0.52
N VAL A 164 -6.20 -16.35 -0.08
CA VAL A 164 -6.10 -15.39 1.01
C VAL A 164 -5.64 -14.09 0.38
N GLY A 165 -6.54 -13.10 0.33
CA GLY A 165 -6.22 -11.77 -0.18
C GLY A 165 -5.22 -11.08 0.74
N ASN A 166 -3.95 -11.28 0.52
CA ASN A 166 -2.87 -10.65 1.27
C ASN A 166 -2.17 -9.65 0.36
N THR A 167 -2.30 -8.39 0.67
CA THR A 167 -1.78 -7.33 -0.20
C THR A 167 -1.28 -6.16 0.65
N THR A 168 -0.03 -5.80 0.51
CA THR A 168 0.50 -4.56 1.08
C THR A 168 0.89 -3.63 -0.06
N ILE A 169 0.24 -2.48 -0.13
CA ILE A 169 0.49 -1.48 -1.17
C ILE A 169 0.94 -0.17 -0.56
N GLY A 170 1.90 0.47 -1.21
CA GLY A 170 2.43 1.74 -0.76
C GLY A 170 2.73 2.71 -1.89
N VAL A 171 2.70 3.98 -1.55
CA VAL A 171 3.13 5.08 -2.42
C VAL A 171 4.27 5.80 -1.73
N VAL A 172 5.38 6.00 -2.43
CA VAL A 172 6.48 6.86 -1.98
C VAL A 172 6.42 8.16 -2.75
N LEU A 173 6.33 9.26 -2.03
CA LEU A 173 6.24 10.63 -2.55
C LEU A 173 7.55 11.37 -2.30
N THR A 174 8.02 12.11 -3.31
CA THR A 174 9.21 12.94 -3.14
C THR A 174 9.17 14.17 -4.04
N ASN A 175 9.77 15.27 -3.60
CA ASN A 175 9.98 16.46 -4.41
C ASN A 175 11.28 16.42 -5.22
N ALA A 176 12.00 15.31 -5.22
CA ALA A 176 13.18 15.12 -6.05
C ALA A 176 12.80 14.68 -7.47
N ALA A 177 13.53 15.17 -8.48
CA ALA A 177 13.33 14.82 -9.87
C ALA A 177 14.06 13.51 -10.22
N PHE A 178 13.30 12.48 -10.61
CA PHE A 178 13.81 11.17 -10.99
C PHE A 178 13.48 10.81 -12.45
N GLN A 179 14.36 10.02 -13.05
CA GLN A 179 14.03 9.31 -14.29
C GLN A 179 13.30 8.00 -13.98
N LYS A 180 12.62 7.43 -14.98
CA LYS A 180 11.88 6.18 -14.86
C LYS A 180 12.71 5.03 -14.27
N THR A 181 13.96 4.87 -14.71
CA THR A 181 14.88 3.82 -14.22
C THR A 181 15.23 4.01 -12.74
N GLN A 182 15.39 5.26 -12.32
CA GLN A 182 15.65 5.58 -10.91
C GLN A 182 14.41 5.33 -10.04
N LEU A 183 13.21 5.65 -10.54
CA LEU A 183 11.95 5.33 -9.86
C LEU A 183 11.77 3.82 -9.69
N CYS A 184 12.12 3.00 -10.69
CA CYS A 184 12.10 1.54 -10.53
C CYS A 184 13.07 1.07 -9.43
N LYS A 185 14.26 1.65 -9.36
CA LYS A 185 15.22 1.34 -8.29
C LYS A 185 14.68 1.74 -6.92
N LEU A 186 14.06 2.91 -6.80
CA LEU A 186 13.45 3.38 -5.56
C LEU A 186 12.30 2.48 -5.11
N ALA A 187 11.45 2.02 -6.03
CA ALA A 187 10.41 1.05 -5.70
C ALA A 187 11.01 -0.22 -5.10
N GLY A 188 12.08 -0.75 -5.68
CA GLY A 188 12.79 -1.91 -5.13
C GLY A 188 13.35 -1.65 -3.73
N MET A 189 13.98 -0.48 -3.50
CA MET A 189 14.50 -0.11 -2.18
C MET A 189 13.39 0.06 -1.13
N ALA A 190 12.22 0.56 -1.53
CA ALA A 190 11.09 0.71 -0.62
C ALA A 190 10.57 -0.64 -0.07
N HIS A 191 10.76 -1.74 -0.81
CA HIS A 191 10.44 -3.08 -0.32
C HIS A 191 11.28 -3.52 0.89
N ASP A 192 12.49 -2.96 1.07
CA ASP A 192 13.31 -3.22 2.25
C ASP A 192 12.62 -2.73 3.54
N GLY A 193 11.78 -1.69 3.45
CA GLY A 193 10.94 -1.25 4.57
C GLY A 193 9.92 -2.31 4.98
N TYR A 194 9.29 -2.97 4.01
CA TYR A 194 8.39 -4.09 4.30
C TYR A 194 9.16 -5.26 4.95
N ALA A 195 10.34 -5.60 4.41
CA ALA A 195 11.16 -6.69 4.92
C ALA A 195 11.63 -6.46 6.37
N ARG A 196 11.78 -5.22 6.80
CA ARG A 196 12.12 -4.87 8.18
C ARG A 196 10.96 -4.97 9.14
N SER A 197 9.73 -4.76 8.66
CA SER A 197 8.56 -4.58 9.51
C SER A 197 7.51 -5.67 9.39
N ILE A 198 7.56 -6.54 8.38
CA ILE A 198 6.58 -7.59 8.13
C ILE A 198 7.27 -8.95 8.12
N ARG A 199 6.76 -9.92 8.88
CA ARG A 199 7.30 -11.29 8.95
C ARG A 199 6.18 -12.34 9.00
N PRO A 200 6.16 -13.31 8.07
CA PRO A 200 6.91 -13.34 6.81
C PRO A 200 6.42 -12.29 5.80
N VAL A 201 7.33 -11.86 4.93
CA VAL A 201 7.05 -10.91 3.84
C VAL A 201 7.43 -11.55 2.49
N HIS A 202 6.91 -11.00 1.38
CA HIS A 202 7.21 -11.48 0.00
C HIS A 202 6.98 -12.98 -0.21
N THR A 203 5.98 -13.53 0.45
CA THR A 203 5.58 -14.93 0.24
C THR A 203 4.85 -15.09 -1.09
N SER A 204 4.75 -16.31 -1.60
CA SER A 204 3.97 -16.63 -2.81
C SER A 204 2.47 -16.34 -2.68
N GLN A 205 2.00 -16.10 -1.46
CA GLN A 205 0.60 -15.79 -1.13
C GLN A 205 0.35 -14.30 -0.87
N THR A 206 1.35 -13.45 -1.09
CA THR A 206 1.27 -12.02 -0.79
C THR A 206 1.63 -11.19 -2.01
N VAL A 207 0.78 -10.24 -2.36
CA VAL A 207 1.11 -9.18 -3.33
C VAL A 207 1.64 -7.97 -2.56
N THR A 208 2.84 -7.52 -2.90
CA THR A 208 3.42 -6.28 -2.37
C THR A 208 3.80 -5.36 -3.51
N ALA A 209 3.39 -4.10 -3.43
CA ALA A 209 3.67 -3.12 -4.46
C ALA A 209 4.03 -1.76 -3.89
N PHE A 210 4.99 -1.09 -4.51
CA PHE A 210 5.29 0.31 -4.30
C PHE A 210 5.17 1.10 -5.60
N MET A 211 4.51 2.25 -5.53
CA MET A 211 4.45 3.24 -6.60
C MET A 211 5.21 4.50 -6.19
N PRO A 212 6.43 4.73 -6.70
CA PRO A 212 7.15 5.97 -6.46
C PRO A 212 6.58 7.10 -7.31
N TYR A 213 6.26 8.22 -6.67
CA TYR A 213 5.68 9.39 -7.33
C TYR A 213 6.58 10.63 -7.10
N PRO A 214 7.28 11.12 -8.12
CA PRO A 214 8.08 12.33 -8.01
C PRO A 214 7.20 13.57 -8.09
N LEU A 215 7.23 14.40 -7.06
CA LEU A 215 6.69 15.75 -7.08
C LEU A 215 7.82 16.68 -7.53
N ALA A 216 8.06 16.77 -8.84
CA ALA A 216 9.24 17.41 -9.40
C ALA A 216 9.40 18.89 -9.01
N SER A 217 10.37 19.19 -8.13
CA SER A 217 10.78 20.57 -7.84
C SER A 217 12.28 20.75 -7.52
N LEU A 218 13.03 19.69 -7.25
CA LEU A 218 14.47 19.80 -6.90
C LEU A 218 15.39 19.24 -8.00
N PRO A 219 16.52 19.90 -8.30
CA PRO A 219 17.50 19.39 -9.26
C PRO A 219 18.19 18.11 -8.76
N ARG A 220 18.54 17.22 -9.71
CA ARG A 220 19.08 15.86 -9.51
C ARG A 220 20.34 15.76 -8.63
N THR A 221 21.12 16.84 -8.50
CA THR A 221 22.46 16.85 -7.88
C THR A 221 22.46 16.68 -6.37
N ARG A 222 21.35 16.85 -5.69
CA ARG A 222 21.26 16.76 -4.21
C ARG A 222 20.82 15.40 -3.65
N MET A 223 20.78 14.37 -4.49
CA MET A 223 20.11 13.11 -4.13
C MET A 223 21.02 11.99 -3.65
N LEU A 224 22.32 12.10 -3.77
CA LEU A 224 23.26 11.00 -3.52
C LEU A 224 23.48 10.65 -2.04
N SER A 225 22.92 11.40 -1.10
CA SER A 225 23.16 11.21 0.33
C SER A 225 21.92 10.93 1.19
N ALA A 226 20.72 10.85 0.60
CA ALA A 226 19.51 10.59 1.36
C ALA A 226 19.38 9.09 1.69
N HIS A 227 19.46 8.74 2.96
CA HIS A 227 19.16 7.41 3.46
C HIS A 227 17.63 7.19 3.42
N TRP A 228 17.15 6.56 2.37
CA TRP A 228 15.74 6.23 2.14
C TRP A 228 15.16 5.24 3.16
N GLU A 229 16.06 4.59 3.89
CA GLU A 229 15.77 3.53 4.85
C GLU A 229 14.99 4.01 6.10
N LEU A 230 14.91 5.32 6.33
CA LEU A 230 14.31 5.89 7.55
C LEU A 230 12.85 6.32 7.40
N ALA A 231 12.27 6.24 6.20
CA ALA A 231 10.92 6.73 5.92
C ALA A 231 9.82 5.65 5.89
N LEU A 232 10.19 4.38 6.14
CA LEU A 232 9.26 3.24 6.14
C LEU A 232 9.24 2.51 7.46
#